data_55c865298f5e6e9674dac8815425c8d7
#
_entry.id   55c865298f5e6e9674dac8815425c8d7
#
_cell.length_a   1.000
_cell.length_b   1.000
_cell.length_c   1.000
_cell.angle_alpha   90.00
_cell.angle_beta   90.00
_cell.angle_gamma   90.00
#
_symmetry.space_group_name_H-M   'P 1'
#
loop_
_entity.id
_entity.type
_entity.pdbx_description
1 polymer ?
#
loop_
_entity_poly.entity_id
_entity_poly.type
_entity_poly.pdbx_seq_one_letter_code
_entity_poly.pdbx_strand_id
1 'polypeptide(L)'
;MKHLLFKLQLFLVLLVFTAVSTYAQKSPVDMDRFIDDLMKKMTLEEKIGQLNLPVTGEITTGQAKSSNVAKRIRAGEVGGLFNLKGVERIRDVQKQAVEESRLGIPLLFGMDVIHGYETVFPIPLGLSCTWDMKAVEESARIAAIESSADGICWTFSPMVDICRDARWGRVSEGNGEDPFLGAAIAQAMVRGYQGKDMSRNDEIMACVKHFALYGAGEAGRDYNTVDMSHQRMFNAVSYTHLRAHETPEHL
;
A
#
# COMPACT_ATOMS: atom_id res chain seq x y z
N MET A 1 -9.31 -44.87 -37.25
CA MET A 1 -9.34 -43.42 -37.50
C MET A 1 -9.93 -42.62 -36.32
N LYS A 2 -11.15 -42.92 -35.85
CA LYS A 2 -11.78 -42.15 -34.74
C LYS A 2 -11.00 -42.14 -33.41
N HIS A 3 -10.39 -43.27 -33.01
CA HIS A 3 -9.56 -43.36 -31.79
C HIS A 3 -8.23 -42.57 -31.87
N LEU A 4 -7.66 -42.42 -33.04
CA LEU A 4 -6.44 -41.64 -33.25
C LEU A 4 -6.70 -40.13 -33.17
N LEU A 5 -7.83 -39.70 -33.74
CA LEU A 5 -8.31 -38.31 -33.66
C LEU A 5 -8.63 -37.90 -32.23
N PHE A 6 -9.28 -38.76 -31.45
CA PHE A 6 -9.58 -38.49 -30.03
C PHE A 6 -8.32 -38.37 -29.17
N LYS A 7 -7.32 -39.23 -29.39
CA LYS A 7 -6.02 -39.13 -28.68
C LYS A 7 -5.27 -37.86 -29.05
N LEU A 8 -5.33 -37.44 -30.33
CA LEU A 8 -4.69 -36.20 -30.80
C LEU A 8 -5.37 -34.96 -30.20
N GLN A 9 -6.71 -34.94 -30.11
CA GLN A 9 -7.46 -33.87 -29.46
C GLN A 9 -7.17 -33.79 -27.97
N LEU A 10 -7.08 -34.95 -27.28
CA LEU A 10 -6.75 -34.98 -25.84
C LEU A 10 -5.34 -34.48 -25.59
N PHE A 11 -4.38 -34.80 -26.46
CA PHE A 11 -3.00 -34.34 -26.38
C PHE A 11 -2.89 -32.82 -26.64
N LEU A 12 -3.67 -32.27 -27.60
CA LEU A 12 -3.72 -30.86 -27.89
C LEU A 12 -4.34 -30.06 -26.73
N VAL A 13 -5.38 -30.59 -26.09
CA VAL A 13 -6.01 -29.97 -24.92
C VAL A 13 -5.05 -30.00 -23.70
N LEU A 14 -4.29 -31.07 -23.52
CA LEU A 14 -3.27 -31.16 -22.47
C LEU A 14 -2.11 -30.15 -22.72
N LEU A 15 -1.70 -29.98 -23.98
CA LEU A 15 -0.66 -29.02 -24.37
C LEU A 15 -1.11 -27.56 -24.16
N VAL A 16 -2.39 -27.25 -24.43
CA VAL A 16 -2.97 -25.93 -24.18
C VAL A 16 -3.09 -25.67 -22.66
N PHE A 17 -3.45 -26.69 -21.87
CA PHE A 17 -3.52 -26.55 -20.40
C PHE A 17 -2.14 -26.37 -19.75
N THR A 18 -1.09 -26.98 -20.30
CA THR A 18 0.29 -26.77 -19.79
C THR A 18 0.88 -25.41 -20.19
N ALA A 19 0.40 -24.79 -21.30
CA ALA A 19 0.85 -23.47 -21.72
C ALA A 19 0.23 -22.30 -20.95
N VAL A 20 -0.88 -22.52 -20.23
CA VAL A 20 -1.58 -21.47 -19.48
C VAL A 20 -1.10 -21.34 -18.01
N SER A 21 -0.24 -22.23 -17.54
CA SER A 21 0.13 -22.30 -16.11
C SER A 21 1.53 -21.82 -15.77
N THR A 22 2.18 -21.01 -16.58
CA THR A 22 3.49 -20.45 -16.22
C THR A 22 3.50 -18.92 -16.26
N TYR A 23 2.66 -18.29 -15.47
CA TYR A 23 3.10 -17.08 -14.78
C TYR A 23 3.98 -17.53 -13.62
N ALA A 24 5.18 -17.97 -13.95
CA ALA A 24 6.18 -18.29 -12.95
C ALA A 24 6.53 -16.99 -12.22
N GLN A 25 6.26 -16.96 -10.94
CA GLN A 25 6.79 -15.92 -10.05
C GLN A 25 8.30 -15.87 -10.30
N LYS A 26 8.80 -14.73 -10.80
CA LYS A 26 10.23 -14.59 -11.09
C LYS A 26 11.01 -14.84 -9.80
N SER A 27 12.11 -15.59 -9.88
CA SER A 27 12.96 -15.76 -8.72
C SER A 27 13.52 -14.41 -8.23
N PRO A 28 13.87 -14.25 -6.96
CA PRO A 28 14.48 -13.01 -6.46
C PRO A 28 15.68 -12.56 -7.30
N VAL A 29 16.51 -13.48 -7.73
CA VAL A 29 17.68 -13.23 -8.62
C VAL A 29 17.26 -12.67 -9.98
N ASP A 30 16.15 -13.14 -10.53
CA ASP A 30 15.61 -12.63 -11.80
C ASP A 30 14.98 -11.25 -11.63
N MET A 31 14.40 -10.98 -10.46
CA MET A 31 13.84 -9.67 -10.12
C MET A 31 14.93 -8.61 -10.00
N ASP A 32 16.00 -8.88 -9.26
CA ASP A 32 17.13 -7.96 -9.09
C ASP A 32 17.77 -7.62 -10.44
N ARG A 33 17.99 -8.64 -11.27
CA ARG A 33 18.50 -8.43 -12.64
C ARG A 33 17.58 -7.56 -13.49
N PHE A 34 16.28 -7.80 -13.41
CA PHE A 34 15.29 -6.99 -14.12
C PHE A 34 15.32 -5.53 -13.66
N ILE A 35 15.39 -5.30 -12.35
CA ILE A 35 15.48 -3.95 -11.76
C ILE A 35 16.78 -3.27 -12.20
N ASP A 36 17.91 -3.93 -12.11
CA ASP A 36 19.21 -3.40 -12.53
C ASP A 36 19.22 -3.00 -14.01
N ASP A 37 18.66 -3.82 -14.87
CA ASP A 37 18.61 -3.56 -16.30
C ASP A 37 17.63 -2.43 -16.65
N LEU A 38 16.54 -2.29 -15.90
CA LEU A 38 15.63 -1.16 -16.02
C LEU A 38 16.34 0.13 -15.54
N MET A 39 16.99 0.10 -14.38
CA MET A 39 17.71 1.23 -13.81
C MET A 39 18.83 1.75 -14.73
N LYS A 40 19.52 0.89 -15.48
CA LYS A 40 20.51 1.28 -16.50
C LYS A 40 19.90 2.06 -17.66
N LYS A 41 18.64 1.80 -17.99
CA LYS A 41 17.90 2.48 -19.10
C LYS A 41 17.32 3.82 -18.69
N MET A 42 17.12 4.05 -17.38
CA MET A 42 16.47 5.24 -16.84
C MET A 42 17.41 6.44 -16.83
N THR A 43 16.88 7.61 -17.21
CA THR A 43 17.54 8.90 -16.92
C THR A 43 17.46 9.25 -15.45
N LEU A 44 18.22 10.28 -15.03
CA LEU A 44 18.15 10.75 -13.64
C LEU A 44 16.75 11.27 -13.29
N GLU A 45 16.12 12.01 -14.23
CA GLU A 45 14.78 12.58 -14.07
C GLU A 45 13.73 11.47 -13.92
N GLU A 46 13.83 10.40 -14.69
CA GLU A 46 12.94 9.23 -14.56
C GLU A 46 13.14 8.48 -13.22
N LYS A 47 14.39 8.37 -12.74
CA LYS A 47 14.67 7.78 -11.43
C LYS A 47 14.07 8.62 -10.29
N ILE A 48 14.24 9.94 -10.34
CA ILE A 48 13.61 10.87 -9.39
C ILE A 48 12.10 10.80 -9.52
N GLY A 49 11.59 10.68 -10.74
CA GLY A 49 10.18 10.53 -11.03
C GLY A 49 9.51 9.36 -10.33
N GLN A 50 10.21 8.22 -10.19
CA GLN A 50 9.67 7.06 -9.47
C GLN A 50 9.41 7.33 -7.98
N LEU A 51 10.05 8.34 -7.39
CA LEU A 51 9.85 8.76 -6.00
C LEU A 51 8.73 9.81 -5.86
N ASN A 52 8.15 10.25 -6.98
CA ASN A 52 7.17 11.33 -6.99
C ASN A 52 5.75 10.78 -7.00
N LEU A 53 4.96 11.19 -6.00
CA LEU A 53 3.56 10.79 -5.76
C LEU A 53 2.66 12.03 -5.73
N PRO A 54 2.33 12.64 -6.88
CA PRO A 54 1.46 13.80 -6.92
C PRO A 54 0.00 13.44 -6.61
N VAL A 55 -0.71 14.41 -6.05
CA VAL A 55 -2.16 14.32 -5.84
C VAL A 55 -2.89 14.59 -7.14
N THR A 56 -3.83 13.72 -7.49
CA THR A 56 -4.76 13.94 -8.60
C THR A 56 -6.17 13.59 -8.14
N GLY A 57 -7.11 14.46 -8.36
CA GLY A 57 -8.51 14.21 -8.03
C GLY A 57 -9.14 15.37 -7.27
N GLU A 58 -10.42 15.21 -6.96
CA GLU A 58 -11.24 16.21 -6.28
C GLU A 58 -11.02 16.21 -4.76
N ILE A 59 -10.48 15.09 -4.23
CA ILE A 59 -10.18 14.95 -2.79
C ILE A 59 -8.80 15.51 -2.54
N THR A 60 -8.74 16.69 -1.92
CA THR A 60 -7.48 17.32 -1.53
C THR A 60 -7.23 17.04 -0.05
N THR A 61 -6.21 16.25 0.26
CA THR A 61 -5.71 16.10 1.62
C THR A 61 -4.36 16.83 1.72
N GLY A 62 -4.22 17.68 2.72
CA GLY A 62 -3.02 18.48 2.94
C GLY A 62 -2.87 19.66 1.94
N GLN A 63 -1.66 20.20 1.84
CA GLN A 63 -1.36 21.42 1.07
C GLN A 63 -0.81 21.17 -0.33
N ALA A 64 -0.68 19.90 -0.76
CA ALA A 64 -0.08 19.57 -2.04
C ALA A 64 -1.01 19.89 -3.21
N LYS A 65 -0.60 20.85 -4.04
CA LYS A 65 -1.23 21.11 -5.35
C LYS A 65 -0.31 20.62 -6.45
N SER A 66 -0.83 19.79 -7.34
CA SER A 66 -0.07 19.29 -8.48
C SER A 66 -0.63 19.84 -9.79
N SER A 67 0.25 20.34 -10.65
CA SER A 67 -0.10 20.82 -11.98
C SER A 67 0.57 19.96 -13.06
N ASN A 68 -0.04 19.89 -14.26
CA ASN A 68 0.51 19.20 -15.42
C ASN A 68 0.81 17.71 -15.20
N VAL A 69 0.04 17.02 -14.35
CA VAL A 69 0.30 15.63 -13.97
C VAL A 69 0.34 14.70 -15.19
N ALA A 70 -0.60 14.82 -16.11
CA ALA A 70 -0.63 14.00 -17.32
C ALA A 70 0.64 14.14 -18.20
N LYS A 71 1.18 15.37 -18.34
CA LYS A 71 2.43 15.60 -19.04
C LYS A 71 3.61 14.93 -18.34
N ARG A 72 3.65 15.02 -17.03
CA ARG A 72 4.71 14.42 -16.19
C ARG A 72 4.68 12.89 -16.21
N ILE A 73 3.47 12.29 -16.24
CA ILE A 73 3.31 10.84 -16.40
C ILE A 73 3.95 10.38 -17.73
N ARG A 74 3.62 11.05 -18.85
CA ARG A 74 4.19 10.71 -20.16
C ARG A 74 5.71 10.92 -20.21
N ALA A 75 6.24 11.86 -19.45
CA ALA A 75 7.67 12.10 -19.32
C ALA A 75 8.39 11.09 -18.40
N GLY A 76 7.67 10.19 -17.72
CA GLY A 76 8.26 9.25 -16.74
C GLY A 76 8.64 9.89 -15.40
N GLU A 77 8.09 11.07 -15.10
CA GLU A 77 8.42 11.86 -13.90
C GLU A 77 7.46 11.59 -12.71
N VAL A 78 6.71 10.49 -12.76
CA VAL A 78 5.72 10.10 -11.74
C VAL A 78 5.80 8.60 -11.52
N GLY A 79 5.94 8.18 -10.26
CA GLY A 79 5.96 6.77 -9.86
C GLY A 79 4.61 6.26 -9.37
N GLY A 80 3.74 7.17 -8.93
CA GLY A 80 2.40 6.83 -8.48
C GLY A 80 1.50 8.05 -8.36
N LEU A 81 0.24 7.82 -8.05
CA LEU A 81 -0.75 8.87 -7.83
C LEU A 81 -1.48 8.68 -6.51
N PHE A 82 -1.77 9.80 -5.89
CA PHE A 82 -2.47 9.88 -4.62
C PHE A 82 -3.89 10.42 -4.81
N ASN A 83 -4.88 9.76 -4.18
CA ASN A 83 -6.30 10.18 -4.17
C ASN A 83 -7.01 10.17 -5.55
N LEU A 84 -6.59 9.32 -6.47
CA LEU A 84 -7.37 9.06 -7.66
C LEU A 84 -8.34 7.89 -7.39
N LYS A 85 -9.63 8.13 -7.57
CA LYS A 85 -10.70 7.14 -7.39
C LYS A 85 -11.42 6.88 -8.71
N GLY A 86 -11.90 5.65 -8.88
CA GLY A 86 -12.71 5.23 -10.03
C GLY A 86 -11.94 4.42 -11.06
N VAL A 87 -12.43 3.20 -11.31
CA VAL A 87 -11.82 2.20 -12.21
C VAL A 87 -11.46 2.77 -13.58
N GLU A 88 -12.38 3.49 -14.21
CA GLU A 88 -12.16 4.04 -15.55
C GLU A 88 -11.04 5.10 -15.55
N ARG A 89 -11.06 6.00 -14.56
CA ARG A 89 -10.02 7.03 -14.43
C ARG A 89 -8.65 6.42 -14.17
N ILE A 90 -8.57 5.43 -13.27
CA ILE A 90 -7.32 4.72 -12.95
C ILE A 90 -6.81 3.99 -14.19
N ARG A 91 -7.68 3.32 -14.93
CA ARG A 91 -7.33 2.62 -16.19
C ARG A 91 -6.80 3.58 -17.25
N ASP A 92 -7.45 4.71 -17.47
CA ASP A 92 -7.04 5.72 -18.45
C ASP A 92 -5.67 6.30 -18.12
N VAL A 93 -5.42 6.60 -16.85
CA VAL A 93 -4.14 7.14 -16.40
C VAL A 93 -3.04 6.07 -16.45
N GLN A 94 -3.34 4.83 -16.07
CA GLN A 94 -2.40 3.72 -16.18
C GLN A 94 -2.00 3.46 -17.65
N LYS A 95 -2.98 3.56 -18.56
CA LYS A 95 -2.73 3.45 -20.00
C LYS A 95 -1.74 4.51 -20.49
N GLN A 96 -1.88 5.76 -20.06
CA GLN A 96 -0.92 6.82 -20.40
C GLN A 96 0.49 6.49 -19.89
N ALA A 97 0.63 5.95 -18.69
CA ALA A 97 1.94 5.57 -18.16
C ALA A 97 2.57 4.42 -18.95
N VAL A 98 1.79 3.39 -19.27
CA VAL A 98 2.30 2.16 -19.89
C VAL A 98 2.48 2.31 -21.41
N GLU A 99 1.57 3.01 -22.11
CA GLU A 99 1.58 3.08 -23.58
C GLU A 99 2.20 4.37 -24.13
N GLU A 100 2.18 5.48 -23.35
CA GLU A 100 2.62 6.79 -23.85
C GLU A 100 3.93 7.28 -23.22
N SER A 101 4.47 6.60 -22.20
CA SER A 101 5.79 6.91 -21.64
C SER A 101 6.89 6.06 -22.27
N ARG A 102 8.13 6.54 -22.21
CA ARG A 102 9.28 5.91 -22.88
C ARG A 102 9.60 4.50 -22.35
N LEU A 103 9.44 4.28 -21.04
CA LEU A 103 9.79 3.02 -20.40
C LEU A 103 8.59 2.12 -20.08
N GLY A 104 7.38 2.64 -20.19
CA GLY A 104 6.16 1.89 -19.94
C GLY A 104 6.03 1.38 -18.50
N ILE A 105 6.59 2.10 -17.52
CA ILE A 105 6.53 1.71 -16.12
C ILE A 105 5.14 2.01 -15.56
N PRO A 106 4.42 1.02 -15.02
CA PRO A 106 3.09 1.26 -14.45
C PRO A 106 3.18 2.10 -13.18
N LEU A 107 2.13 2.89 -12.92
CA LEU A 107 1.99 3.72 -11.72
C LEU A 107 1.43 2.91 -10.54
N LEU A 108 1.82 3.31 -9.34
CA LEU A 108 1.16 2.91 -8.11
C LEU A 108 0.00 3.87 -7.80
N PHE A 109 -1.16 3.33 -7.43
CA PHE A 109 -2.32 4.13 -7.01
C PHE A 109 -2.53 3.99 -5.52
N GLY A 110 -2.35 5.08 -4.79
CA GLY A 110 -2.44 5.12 -3.35
C GLY A 110 -3.60 5.98 -2.84
N MET A 111 -4.17 5.58 -1.70
CA MET A 111 -5.22 6.32 -1.01
C MET A 111 -5.19 6.06 0.50
N ASP A 112 -5.63 7.03 1.30
CA ASP A 112 -5.91 6.81 2.72
C ASP A 112 -7.17 5.95 2.88
N VAL A 113 -6.99 4.67 3.21
CA VAL A 113 -8.08 3.72 3.49
C VAL A 113 -7.96 3.32 4.96
N ILE A 114 -8.12 4.33 5.86
CA ILE A 114 -7.75 4.18 7.28
C ILE A 114 -8.81 3.42 8.08
N HIS A 115 -10.09 3.63 7.77
CA HIS A 115 -11.21 2.95 8.45
C HIS A 115 -12.32 2.54 7.48
N GLY A 116 -11.92 1.91 6.38
CA GLY A 116 -12.81 1.43 5.32
C GLY A 116 -12.66 2.22 4.02
N TYR A 117 -13.31 1.72 2.97
CA TYR A 117 -13.31 2.34 1.64
C TYR A 117 -14.73 2.70 1.23
N GLU A 118 -15.56 1.77 0.76
CA GLU A 118 -17.00 1.96 0.58
C GLU A 118 -17.76 1.63 1.87
N THR A 119 -17.38 0.54 2.55
CA THR A 119 -17.86 0.22 3.89
C THR A 119 -17.10 1.04 4.91
N VAL A 120 -17.82 1.88 5.68
CA VAL A 120 -17.23 2.71 6.73
C VAL A 120 -17.22 1.94 8.04
N PHE A 121 -16.02 1.71 8.58
CA PHE A 121 -15.80 1.13 9.91
C PHE A 121 -15.61 2.23 10.97
N PRO A 122 -15.67 1.88 12.27
CA PRO A 122 -15.28 2.81 13.33
C PRO A 122 -13.87 3.37 13.07
N ILE A 123 -13.63 4.61 13.50
CA ILE A 123 -12.28 5.17 13.46
C ILE A 123 -11.30 4.28 14.22
N PRO A 124 -9.99 4.23 13.86
CA PRO A 124 -9.02 3.34 14.48
C PRO A 124 -9.00 3.42 16.01
N LEU A 125 -9.12 4.61 16.58
CA LEU A 125 -9.22 4.78 18.03
C LEU A 125 -10.45 4.07 18.63
N GLY A 126 -11.59 4.13 17.96
CA GLY A 126 -12.80 3.42 18.36
C GLY A 126 -12.68 1.91 18.19
N LEU A 127 -12.09 1.48 17.06
CA LEU A 127 -11.85 0.07 16.79
C LEU A 127 -10.87 -0.55 17.79
N SER A 128 -9.85 0.19 18.22
CA SER A 128 -8.88 -0.25 19.22
C SER A 128 -9.52 -0.60 20.58
N CYS A 129 -10.64 0.04 20.92
CA CYS A 129 -11.38 -0.22 22.15
C CYS A 129 -12.03 -1.61 22.20
N THR A 130 -12.14 -2.29 21.07
CA THR A 130 -12.71 -3.64 21.00
C THR A 130 -11.76 -4.70 21.57
N TRP A 131 -10.46 -4.50 21.48
CA TRP A 131 -9.41 -5.48 21.77
C TRP A 131 -9.53 -6.77 20.96
N ASP A 132 -10.32 -6.75 19.89
CA ASP A 132 -10.56 -7.88 19.00
C ASP A 132 -9.70 -7.76 17.74
N MET A 133 -8.52 -8.37 17.76
CA MET A 133 -7.57 -8.35 16.65
C MET A 133 -8.13 -9.00 15.39
N LYS A 134 -9.07 -9.95 15.53
CA LYS A 134 -9.72 -10.58 14.40
C LYS A 134 -10.67 -9.61 13.70
N ALA A 135 -11.47 -8.88 14.45
CA ALA A 135 -12.34 -7.84 13.89
C ALA A 135 -11.54 -6.72 13.23
N VAL A 136 -10.38 -6.34 13.80
CA VAL A 136 -9.45 -5.38 13.20
C VAL A 136 -8.90 -5.89 11.86
N GLU A 137 -8.42 -7.13 11.82
CA GLU A 137 -7.90 -7.75 10.59
C GLU A 137 -8.98 -7.87 9.51
N GLU A 138 -10.19 -8.27 9.90
CA GLU A 138 -11.32 -8.42 8.97
C GLU A 138 -11.76 -7.07 8.39
N SER A 139 -11.81 -6.00 9.19
CA SER A 139 -12.11 -4.65 8.69
C SER A 139 -11.10 -4.17 7.65
N ALA A 140 -9.82 -4.40 7.88
CA ALA A 140 -8.75 -4.09 6.93
C ALA A 140 -8.85 -4.96 5.66
N ARG A 141 -9.22 -6.26 5.81
CA ARG A 141 -9.42 -7.16 4.67
C ARG A 141 -10.57 -6.70 3.76
N ILE A 142 -11.69 -6.31 4.34
CA ILE A 142 -12.84 -5.80 3.59
C ILE A 142 -12.45 -4.51 2.86
N ALA A 143 -11.78 -3.59 3.55
CA ALA A 143 -11.31 -2.34 2.96
C ALA A 143 -10.34 -2.59 1.78
N ALA A 144 -9.45 -3.59 1.89
CA ALA A 144 -8.55 -3.98 0.80
C ALA A 144 -9.31 -4.54 -0.42
N ILE A 145 -10.28 -5.42 -0.20
CA ILE A 145 -11.10 -5.98 -1.28
C ILE A 145 -11.85 -4.87 -2.04
N GLU A 146 -12.46 -3.94 -1.31
CA GLU A 146 -13.22 -2.85 -1.91
C GLU A 146 -12.32 -1.87 -2.67
N SER A 147 -11.21 -1.45 -2.07
CA SER A 147 -10.28 -0.49 -2.68
C SER A 147 -9.53 -1.08 -3.87
N SER A 148 -9.13 -2.35 -3.81
CA SER A 148 -8.48 -3.04 -4.94
C SER A 148 -9.44 -3.22 -6.12
N ALA A 149 -10.72 -3.45 -5.88
CA ALA A 149 -11.74 -3.53 -6.93
C ALA A 149 -11.86 -2.20 -7.71
N ASP A 150 -11.56 -1.08 -7.07
CA ASP A 150 -11.51 0.25 -7.71
C ASP A 150 -10.13 0.59 -8.33
N GLY A 151 -9.15 -0.30 -8.19
CA GLY A 151 -7.81 -0.17 -8.76
C GLY A 151 -6.76 0.44 -7.83
N ILE A 152 -7.07 0.65 -6.56
CA ILE A 152 -6.11 1.07 -5.54
C ILE A 152 -5.22 -0.12 -5.18
N CYS A 153 -3.91 0.05 -5.20
CA CYS A 153 -2.94 -0.99 -4.87
C CYS A 153 -2.09 -0.68 -3.63
N TRP A 154 -2.27 0.49 -3.02
CA TRP A 154 -1.51 0.94 -1.87
C TRP A 154 -2.38 1.78 -0.94
N THR A 155 -2.46 1.40 0.34
CA THR A 155 -3.10 2.22 1.37
C THR A 155 -2.07 2.91 2.26
N PHE A 156 -2.37 4.13 2.70
CA PHE A 156 -1.56 4.85 3.69
C PHE A 156 -2.07 4.57 5.12
N SER A 157 -2.15 3.28 5.44
CA SER A 157 -2.60 2.71 6.71
C SER A 157 -1.81 1.42 7.00
N PRO A 158 -1.57 1.06 8.27
CA PRO A 158 -2.04 1.66 9.51
C PRO A 158 -1.22 2.86 9.98
N MET A 159 -1.87 3.76 10.72
CA MET A 159 -1.19 4.78 11.49
C MET A 159 -0.80 4.21 12.86
N VAL A 160 0.50 4.15 13.13
CA VAL A 160 1.06 3.51 14.33
C VAL A 160 1.68 4.52 15.31
N ASP A 161 1.40 5.80 15.10
CA ASP A 161 1.86 6.87 15.97
C ASP A 161 1.23 6.73 17.36
N ILE A 162 2.09 6.64 18.38
CA ILE A 162 1.66 6.58 19.78
C ILE A 162 1.28 7.99 20.21
N CYS A 163 0.00 8.19 20.49
CA CYS A 163 -0.55 9.46 20.95
C CYS A 163 -0.05 9.79 22.36
N ARG A 164 0.61 10.92 22.52
CA ARG A 164 1.12 11.38 23.83
C ARG A 164 0.25 12.45 24.47
N ASP A 165 -0.56 13.13 23.67
CA ASP A 165 -1.48 14.17 24.13
C ASP A 165 -2.81 14.05 23.39
N ALA A 166 -3.90 13.81 24.12
CA ALA A 166 -5.23 13.61 23.54
C ALA A 166 -5.79 14.84 22.80
N ARG A 167 -5.15 16.00 22.91
CA ARG A 167 -5.50 17.22 22.15
C ARG A 167 -4.98 17.17 20.72
N TRP A 168 -4.08 16.25 20.39
CA TRP A 168 -3.57 16.08 19.03
C TRP A 168 -4.71 15.74 18.06
N GLY A 169 -4.87 16.52 16.99
CA GLY A 169 -6.00 16.41 16.07
C GLY A 169 -6.09 15.07 15.34
N ARG A 170 -4.97 14.32 15.23
CA ARG A 170 -4.94 13.02 14.55
C ARG A 170 -5.03 11.81 15.51
N VAL A 171 -5.37 12.02 16.77
CA VAL A 171 -5.57 10.93 17.72
C VAL A 171 -6.60 9.90 17.24
N SER A 172 -7.60 10.34 16.47
CA SER A 172 -8.66 9.49 15.92
C SER A 172 -8.17 8.46 14.89
N GLU A 173 -7.05 8.74 14.22
CA GLU A 173 -6.49 7.87 13.19
C GLU A 173 -5.58 6.77 13.75
N GLY A 174 -5.14 6.90 15.00
CA GLY A 174 -4.25 5.97 15.69
C GLY A 174 -4.97 5.07 16.69
N ASN A 175 -4.19 4.29 17.41
CA ASN A 175 -4.67 3.25 18.31
C ASN A 175 -4.50 3.62 19.80
N GLY A 176 -4.30 4.91 20.09
CA GLY A 176 -4.14 5.42 21.45
C GLY A 176 -2.69 5.54 21.91
N GLU A 177 -2.47 5.38 23.22
CA GLU A 177 -1.19 5.69 23.86
C GLU A 177 -0.33 4.46 24.20
N ASP A 178 -0.89 3.26 24.12
CA ASP A 178 -0.22 2.01 24.47
C ASP A 178 0.55 1.41 23.28
N PRO A 179 1.89 1.29 23.35
CA PRO A 179 2.69 0.73 22.24
C PRO A 179 2.41 -0.74 21.98
N PHE A 180 2.06 -1.53 23.01
CA PHE A 180 1.78 -2.95 22.86
C PHE A 180 0.47 -3.18 22.08
N LEU A 181 -0.61 -2.51 22.48
CA LEU A 181 -1.89 -2.56 21.76
C LEU A 181 -1.73 -2.02 20.34
N GLY A 182 -1.04 -0.88 20.19
CA GLY A 182 -0.75 -0.29 18.87
C GLY A 182 0.00 -1.25 17.94
N ALA A 183 0.98 -1.98 18.45
CA ALA A 183 1.73 -2.98 17.70
C ALA A 183 0.85 -4.17 17.28
N ALA A 184 0.02 -4.69 18.18
CA ALA A 184 -0.89 -5.80 17.87
C ALA A 184 -1.92 -5.41 16.80
N ILE A 185 -2.48 -4.21 16.90
CA ILE A 185 -3.41 -3.68 15.90
C ILE A 185 -2.71 -3.45 14.56
N ALA A 186 -1.50 -2.88 14.57
CA ALA A 186 -0.72 -2.68 13.35
C ALA A 186 -0.49 -3.98 12.58
N GLN A 187 -0.10 -5.05 13.27
CA GLN A 187 0.04 -6.38 12.68
C GLN A 187 -1.28 -6.90 12.09
N ALA A 188 -2.39 -6.77 12.82
CA ALA A 188 -3.69 -7.21 12.35
C ALA A 188 -4.11 -6.45 11.09
N MET A 189 -3.94 -5.13 11.06
CA MET A 189 -4.26 -4.30 9.89
C MET A 189 -3.38 -4.64 8.69
N VAL A 190 -2.06 -4.78 8.87
CA VAL A 190 -1.14 -5.17 7.78
C VAL A 190 -1.54 -6.52 7.20
N ARG A 191 -1.82 -7.54 8.03
CA ARG A 191 -2.30 -8.84 7.56
C ARG A 191 -3.64 -8.73 6.82
N GLY A 192 -4.54 -7.89 7.29
CA GLY A 192 -5.81 -7.63 6.63
C GLY A 192 -5.64 -7.03 5.24
N TYR A 193 -4.81 -5.99 5.10
CA TYR A 193 -4.56 -5.34 3.80
C TYR A 193 -3.77 -6.23 2.85
N GLN A 194 -2.66 -6.82 3.30
CA GLN A 194 -1.72 -7.54 2.45
C GLN A 194 -2.06 -9.04 2.28
N GLY A 195 -2.99 -9.56 3.09
CA GLY A 195 -3.38 -10.97 3.04
C GLY A 195 -2.19 -11.91 3.24
N LYS A 196 -2.20 -13.02 2.49
CA LYS A 196 -1.15 -14.05 2.54
C LYS A 196 -0.24 -14.06 1.31
N ASP A 197 -0.69 -13.48 0.22
CA ASP A 197 -0.01 -13.53 -1.07
C ASP A 197 -0.30 -12.27 -1.87
N MET A 198 0.62 -11.33 -1.82
CA MET A 198 0.53 -10.03 -2.50
C MET A 198 0.39 -10.12 -4.04
N SER A 199 0.46 -11.31 -4.63
CA SER A 199 0.19 -11.51 -6.06
C SER A 199 -1.31 -11.53 -6.39
N ARG A 200 -2.17 -11.57 -5.38
CA ARG A 200 -3.62 -11.60 -5.56
C ARG A 200 -4.16 -10.21 -5.88
N ASN A 201 -5.23 -10.18 -6.66
CA ASN A 201 -5.84 -8.91 -7.09
C ASN A 201 -6.71 -8.22 -6.03
N ASP A 202 -6.95 -8.87 -4.91
CA ASP A 202 -7.76 -8.38 -3.81
C ASP A 202 -6.92 -7.98 -2.57
N GLU A 203 -5.61 -7.92 -2.73
CA GLU A 203 -4.63 -7.55 -1.71
C GLU A 203 -3.93 -6.25 -2.10
N ILE A 204 -3.64 -5.39 -1.12
CA ILE A 204 -3.02 -4.08 -1.33
C ILE A 204 -1.85 -3.87 -0.37
N MET A 205 -0.86 -3.10 -0.80
CA MET A 205 0.26 -2.74 0.07
C MET A 205 -0.21 -1.88 1.24
N ALA A 206 0.20 -2.23 2.45
CA ALA A 206 0.06 -1.40 3.64
C ALA A 206 1.20 -0.37 3.72
N CYS A 207 0.98 0.71 4.48
CA CYS A 207 1.98 1.71 4.78
C CYS A 207 1.97 2.00 6.28
N VAL A 208 2.93 1.45 7.00
CA VAL A 208 3.09 1.72 8.43
C VAL A 208 3.63 3.13 8.60
N LYS A 209 2.81 4.05 9.09
CA LYS A 209 3.14 5.48 9.18
C LYS A 209 2.86 6.03 10.57
N HIS A 210 3.55 7.10 10.99
CA HIS A 210 4.60 7.84 10.33
C HIS A 210 5.95 7.52 11.00
N PHE A 211 7.01 7.51 10.26
CA PHE A 211 8.33 7.37 10.85
C PHE A 211 8.97 8.78 10.98
N ALA A 212 9.11 9.34 12.19
CA ALA A 212 8.74 8.78 13.48
C ALA A 212 8.40 9.91 14.48
N LEU A 213 7.77 9.56 15.60
CA LEU A 213 7.45 10.45 16.72
C LEU A 213 6.31 11.45 16.46
N TYR A 214 5.57 11.31 15.39
CA TYR A 214 4.57 12.31 14.98
C TYR A 214 3.43 12.47 16.02
N GLY A 215 3.04 11.43 16.73
CA GLY A 215 2.06 11.49 17.82
C GLY A 215 2.55 12.09 19.14
N ALA A 216 3.82 12.53 19.20
CA ALA A 216 4.45 13.04 20.41
C ALA A 216 4.74 14.55 20.38
N GLY A 217 4.09 15.28 19.48
CA GLY A 217 4.27 16.73 19.36
C GLY A 217 3.92 17.47 20.65
N GLU A 218 4.75 18.45 21.03
CA GLU A 218 4.56 19.20 22.26
C GLU A 218 3.22 19.93 22.29
N ALA A 219 2.56 19.86 23.45
CA ALA A 219 1.24 20.41 23.72
C ALA A 219 0.12 19.87 22.80
N GLY A 220 0.30 18.69 22.19
CA GLY A 220 -0.64 18.11 21.24
C GLY A 220 -0.80 18.89 19.95
N ARG A 221 0.12 19.77 19.63
CA ARG A 221 0.07 20.56 18.39
C ARG A 221 0.64 19.76 17.24
N ASP A 222 -0.13 19.70 16.17
CA ASP A 222 0.29 19.05 14.95
C ASP A 222 1.52 19.73 14.34
N TYR A 223 2.47 18.95 13.83
CA TYR A 223 3.77 19.40 13.29
C TYR A 223 4.64 20.21 14.26
N ASN A 224 4.38 20.13 15.56
CA ASN A 224 5.24 20.80 16.55
C ASN A 224 6.48 19.96 16.85
N THR A 225 7.43 20.59 17.57
CA THR A 225 8.66 19.96 18.05
C THR A 225 8.36 18.75 18.95
N VAL A 226 9.27 17.81 18.98
CA VAL A 226 9.23 16.65 19.87
C VAL A 226 10.47 16.65 20.73
N ASP A 227 10.29 16.62 22.06
CA ASP A 227 11.36 16.38 23.02
C ASP A 227 11.19 15.00 23.65
N MET A 228 12.04 14.06 23.27
CA MET A 228 11.97 12.68 23.72
C MET A 228 13.38 12.06 23.81
N SER A 229 13.66 11.38 24.95
CA SER A 229 14.90 10.61 25.06
C SER A 229 14.95 9.44 24.08
N HIS A 230 16.13 9.04 23.64
CA HIS A 230 16.31 7.89 22.75
C HIS A 230 15.71 6.61 23.35
N GLN A 231 15.89 6.36 24.64
CA GLN A 231 15.31 5.19 25.29
C GLN A 231 13.78 5.16 25.18
N ARG A 232 13.12 6.29 25.38
CA ARG A 232 11.66 6.40 25.25
C ARG A 232 11.22 6.23 23.80
N MET A 233 11.98 6.79 22.87
CA MET A 233 11.75 6.62 21.44
C MET A 233 11.80 5.13 21.04
N PHE A 234 12.82 4.40 21.46
CA PHE A 234 12.92 2.97 21.15
C PHE A 234 11.77 2.15 21.77
N ASN A 235 11.37 2.46 22.99
CA ASN A 235 10.30 1.73 23.66
C ASN A 235 8.91 2.02 23.08
N ALA A 236 8.67 3.22 22.55
CA ALA A 236 7.36 3.61 22.06
C ALA A 236 7.23 3.43 20.53
N VAL A 237 8.22 3.88 19.77
CA VAL A 237 8.12 3.99 18.31
C VAL A 237 8.71 2.77 17.60
N SER A 238 9.93 2.38 17.95
CA SER A 238 10.58 1.24 17.28
C SER A 238 9.79 -0.04 17.50
N TYR A 239 9.22 -0.22 18.68
CA TYR A 239 8.41 -1.39 19.00
C TYR A 239 7.19 -1.55 18.06
N THR A 240 6.43 -0.47 17.86
CA THR A 240 5.23 -0.52 17.00
C THR A 240 5.59 -0.75 15.53
N HIS A 241 6.61 -0.06 15.01
CA HIS A 241 7.03 -0.20 13.62
C HIS A 241 7.64 -1.57 13.32
N LEU A 242 8.54 -2.07 14.18
CA LEU A 242 9.13 -3.41 14.00
C LEU A 242 8.08 -4.50 14.02
N ARG A 243 7.16 -4.45 15.01
CA ARG A 243 6.09 -5.44 15.12
C ARG A 243 5.12 -5.43 13.95
N ALA A 244 4.84 -4.29 13.35
CA ALA A 244 3.97 -4.21 12.17
C ALA A 244 4.53 -4.96 10.95
N HIS A 245 5.85 -5.13 10.88
CA HIS A 245 6.55 -5.85 9.81
C HIS A 245 6.83 -7.32 10.15
N GLU A 246 6.54 -7.77 11.37
CA GLU A 246 6.69 -9.18 11.74
C GLU A 246 5.58 -10.02 11.11
N THR A 247 5.93 -10.74 10.06
CA THR A 247 5.08 -11.81 9.52
C THR A 247 5.27 -13.09 10.32
N PRO A 248 4.35 -14.09 10.24
CA PRO A 248 4.51 -15.38 10.92
C PRO A 248 5.81 -16.11 10.58
N GLU A 249 6.47 -15.75 9.49
CA GLU A 249 7.73 -16.34 9.02
C GLU A 249 8.96 -15.77 9.74
N HIS A 250 8.81 -14.70 10.52
CA HIS A 250 9.87 -14.05 11.29
C HIS A 250 9.70 -14.19 12.81
N LEU A 251 8.70 -14.95 13.25
CA LEU A 251 8.48 -15.38 14.64
C LEU A 251 8.90 -16.82 14.82
#